data_56dc78871082760d0dea99134a789641
#
_entry.id   56dc78871082760d0dea99134a789641
#
_cell.length_a   1.000
_cell.length_b   1.000
_cell.length_c   1.000
_cell.angle_alpha   90.00
_cell.angle_beta   90.00
_cell.angle_gamma   90.00
#
_symmetry.space_group_name_H-M   'P 1'
#
loop_
_entity.id
_entity.type
_entity.pdbx_description
1 polymer ?
#
loop_
_entity_poly.entity_id
_entity_poly.type
_entity_poly.pdbx_seq_one_letter_code
_entity_poly.pdbx_strand_id
1 'polypeptide(L)'
;MTIENNYFDLTGSDALMTVFRNHATGIAIVTSTDSEGGPIGFTASSVTSLGSKPPLVSLNIAQGASTYQHIRPGKLMAIHTLDADNLPLAQQLAGSRESRFIDGEFEIGPENTPYFKLASSI
;
A
#
# COMPACT_ATOMS: atom_id res chain seq x y z
N MET A 1 23.49 -7.01 -16.95
CA MET A 1 22.34 -6.18 -17.34
C MET A 1 22.79 -4.75 -17.56
N THR A 2 22.42 -4.17 -18.65
CA THR A 2 22.66 -2.75 -18.86
C THR A 2 21.62 -1.98 -18.08
N ILE A 3 22.08 -1.09 -17.22
CA ILE A 3 21.16 -0.21 -16.51
C ILE A 3 20.75 0.87 -17.49
N GLU A 4 19.46 0.95 -17.71
CA GLU A 4 18.94 2.00 -18.56
C GLU A 4 19.05 3.33 -17.86
N ASN A 5 19.68 4.26 -18.50
CA ASN A 5 19.90 5.58 -17.92
C ASN A 5 18.62 6.32 -17.58
N ASN A 6 17.53 5.93 -18.22
CA ASN A 6 16.22 6.56 -18.01
C ASN A 6 15.77 6.55 -16.56
N TYR A 7 16.15 5.53 -15.77
CA TYR A 7 15.80 5.49 -14.36
C TYR A 7 16.42 6.60 -13.56
N PHE A 8 17.57 7.08 -14.00
CA PHE A 8 18.29 8.15 -13.30
C PHE A 8 17.86 9.54 -13.79
N ASP A 9 17.29 9.61 -14.99
CA ASP A 9 16.83 10.87 -15.58
C ASP A 9 15.41 11.23 -15.16
N LEU A 10 14.66 10.27 -14.58
CA LEU A 10 13.30 10.49 -14.14
C LEU A 10 13.27 11.01 -12.72
N THR A 11 12.30 11.84 -12.40
CA THR A 11 12.10 12.39 -11.07
C THR A 11 10.65 12.29 -10.66
N GLY A 12 10.42 12.29 -9.34
CA GLY A 12 9.07 12.36 -8.78
C GLY A 12 8.13 11.28 -9.29
N SER A 13 6.99 11.71 -9.80
CA SER A 13 5.95 10.79 -10.24
C SER A 13 6.33 9.98 -11.48
N ASP A 14 7.20 10.52 -12.34
CA ASP A 14 7.65 9.78 -13.52
C ASP A 14 8.52 8.59 -13.11
N ALA A 15 9.39 8.78 -12.14
CA ALA A 15 10.21 7.69 -11.61
C ALA A 15 9.35 6.63 -10.96
N LEU A 16 8.38 7.03 -10.14
CA LEU A 16 7.45 6.09 -9.50
C LEU A 16 6.66 5.32 -10.54
N MET A 17 6.15 6.00 -11.56
CA MET A 17 5.37 5.36 -12.63
C MET A 17 6.20 4.32 -13.37
N THR A 18 7.46 4.64 -13.68
CA THR A 18 8.35 3.73 -14.38
C THR A 18 8.62 2.49 -13.55
N VAL A 19 8.94 2.66 -12.27
CA VAL A 19 9.17 1.54 -11.34
C VAL A 19 7.91 0.69 -11.20
N PHE A 20 6.77 1.33 -11.01
CA PHE A 20 5.50 0.62 -10.83
C PHE A 20 5.15 -0.23 -12.05
N ARG A 21 5.28 0.32 -13.26
CA ARG A 21 4.96 -0.41 -14.49
C ARG A 21 5.88 -1.61 -14.72
N ASN A 22 7.13 -1.50 -14.35
CA ASN A 22 8.12 -2.54 -14.58
C ASN A 22 8.23 -3.51 -13.41
N HIS A 23 7.91 -3.07 -12.19
CA HIS A 23 8.10 -3.83 -10.96
C HIS A 23 6.90 -3.66 -10.03
N ALA A 24 5.70 -3.82 -10.57
CA ALA A 24 4.47 -3.69 -9.77
C ALA A 24 4.36 -4.77 -8.68
N THR A 25 5.03 -5.90 -8.87
CA THR A 25 5.06 -6.99 -7.90
C THR A 25 5.71 -6.51 -6.60
N GLY A 26 5.05 -6.74 -5.49
CA GLY A 26 5.56 -6.32 -4.18
C GLY A 26 5.09 -4.93 -3.76
N ILE A 27 4.46 -4.17 -4.64
CA ILE A 27 3.81 -2.93 -4.27
C ILE A 27 2.37 -3.24 -3.86
N ALA A 28 1.99 -2.76 -2.70
CA ALA A 28 0.67 -3.04 -2.15
C ALA A 28 0.14 -1.84 -1.39
N ILE A 29 -1.17 -1.81 -1.19
CA ILE A 29 -1.80 -0.90 -0.24
C ILE A 29 -2.17 -1.73 0.98
N VAL A 30 -1.79 -1.25 2.15
CA VAL A 30 -2.11 -1.87 3.42
C VAL A 30 -3.07 -0.95 4.16
N THR A 31 -4.19 -1.50 4.60
CA THR A 31 -5.19 -0.74 5.36
C THR A 31 -5.47 -1.40 6.70
N SER A 32 -5.88 -0.60 7.65
CA SER A 32 -6.28 -1.05 8.98
C SER A 32 -7.15 0.04 9.61
N THR A 33 -7.26 0.02 10.92
CA THR A 33 -8.00 1.04 11.67
C THR A 33 -7.10 1.64 12.74
N ASP A 34 -7.35 2.90 13.08
CA ASP A 34 -6.69 3.54 14.21
C ASP A 34 -7.36 3.13 15.53
N SER A 35 -6.93 3.71 16.64
CA SER A 35 -7.46 3.37 17.97
C SER A 35 -8.93 3.73 18.14
N GLU A 36 -9.46 4.60 17.31
CA GLU A 36 -10.86 5.04 17.36
C GLU A 36 -11.73 4.37 16.29
N GLY A 37 -11.16 3.43 15.55
CA GLY A 37 -11.88 2.71 14.48
C GLY A 37 -11.91 3.45 13.16
N GLY A 38 -11.19 4.56 13.01
CA GLY A 38 -11.08 5.29 11.76
C GLY A 38 -10.16 4.60 10.76
N PRO A 39 -10.33 4.87 9.45
CA PRO A 39 -9.51 4.22 8.43
C PRO A 39 -8.08 4.74 8.45
N ILE A 40 -7.13 3.82 8.35
CA ILE A 40 -5.72 4.14 8.10
C ILE A 40 -5.19 3.26 6.98
N GLY A 41 -4.21 3.75 6.27
CA GLY A 41 -3.61 2.98 5.19
C GLY A 41 -2.39 3.67 4.61
N PHE A 42 -1.58 2.88 3.91
CA PHE A 42 -0.37 3.38 3.28
C PHE A 42 0.02 2.48 2.11
N THR A 43 0.84 3.03 1.24
CA THR A 43 1.43 2.27 0.14
C THR A 43 2.74 1.65 0.63
N ALA A 44 2.87 0.33 0.44
CA ALA A 44 4.05 -0.42 0.83
C ALA A 44 4.73 -0.99 -0.42
N SER A 45 6.06 -0.90 -0.48
CA SER A 45 6.85 -1.45 -1.57
C SER A 45 7.69 -2.67 -1.15
N SER A 46 7.50 -3.14 0.06
CA SER A 46 8.33 -4.17 0.69
C SER A 46 7.56 -5.40 1.14
N VAL A 47 6.39 -5.64 0.56
CA VAL A 47 5.57 -6.80 0.93
C VAL A 47 6.19 -8.06 0.36
N THR A 48 6.47 -9.03 1.23
CA THR A 48 7.10 -10.28 0.86
C THR A 48 6.41 -11.46 1.54
N SER A 49 6.09 -12.49 0.79
CA SER A 49 5.59 -13.73 1.36
C SER A 49 6.73 -14.50 2.01
N LEU A 50 6.55 -14.91 3.25
CA LEU A 50 7.53 -15.71 3.99
C LEU A 50 7.22 -17.20 3.96
N GLY A 51 6.05 -17.57 3.45
CA GLY A 51 5.68 -18.97 3.35
C GLY A 51 4.17 -19.16 3.49
N SER A 52 3.73 -20.39 3.28
CA SER A 52 2.32 -20.74 3.34
C SER A 52 1.95 -21.57 4.57
N LYS A 53 2.93 -22.10 5.28
CA LYS A 53 2.72 -22.94 6.47
C LYS A 53 3.73 -22.59 7.55
N PRO A 54 3.42 -21.68 8.46
CA PRO A 54 2.21 -20.86 8.52
C PRO A 54 2.19 -19.78 7.41
N PRO A 55 1.02 -19.28 7.05
CA PRO A 55 0.92 -18.21 6.06
C PRO A 55 1.41 -16.91 6.69
N LEU A 56 2.55 -16.43 6.24
CA LEU A 56 3.18 -15.24 6.79
C LEU A 56 3.59 -14.30 5.66
N VAL A 57 3.46 -13.01 5.96
CA VAL A 57 3.87 -11.93 5.08
C VAL A 57 4.68 -10.95 5.92
N SER A 58 5.77 -10.44 5.37
CA SER A 58 6.50 -9.34 5.97
C SER A 58 6.28 -8.06 5.16
N LEU A 59 6.28 -6.97 5.87
CA LEU A 59 6.29 -5.64 5.26
C LEU A 59 7.04 -4.69 6.19
N ASN A 60 7.56 -3.62 5.62
CA ASN A 60 8.28 -2.61 6.38
C ASN A 60 7.46 -1.32 6.42
N ILE A 61 7.48 -0.67 7.57
CA ILE A 61 6.88 0.65 7.73
C ILE A 61 7.86 1.52 8.51
N ALA A 62 8.10 2.74 8.02
CA ALA A 62 8.99 3.66 8.70
C ALA A 62 8.37 4.14 10.00
N GLN A 63 9.17 4.24 11.06
CA GLN A 63 8.69 4.73 12.35
C GLN A 63 8.13 6.15 12.27
N GLY A 64 8.63 6.96 11.35
CA GLY A 64 8.13 8.31 11.12
C GLY A 64 6.86 8.39 10.29
N ALA A 65 6.39 7.27 9.74
CA ALA A 65 5.16 7.26 8.96
C ALA A 65 3.95 7.54 9.85
N SER A 66 2.98 8.28 9.33
CA SER A 66 1.80 8.69 10.11
C SER A 66 0.97 7.51 10.62
N THR A 67 1.04 6.36 9.94
CA THR A 67 0.28 5.17 10.32
C THR A 67 1.01 4.25 11.29
N TYR A 68 2.32 4.43 11.48
CA TYR A 68 3.12 3.52 12.30
C TYR A 68 2.58 3.39 13.72
N GLN A 69 2.20 4.50 14.34
CA GLN A 69 1.72 4.51 15.72
C GLN A 69 0.41 3.73 15.93
N HIS A 70 -0.31 3.46 14.84
CA HIS A 70 -1.60 2.74 14.91
C HIS A 70 -1.46 1.25 14.61
N ILE A 71 -0.29 0.79 14.19
CA ILE A 71 -0.06 -0.63 13.91
C ILE A 71 0.22 -1.34 15.24
N ARG A 72 -0.59 -2.34 15.55
CA ARG A 72 -0.51 -3.09 16.82
C ARG A 72 -0.68 -4.58 16.56
N PRO A 73 -0.04 -5.43 17.38
CA PRO A 73 -0.29 -6.88 17.31
C PRO A 73 -1.77 -7.20 17.48
N GLY A 74 -2.24 -8.18 16.72
CA GLY A 74 -3.62 -8.63 16.78
C GLY A 74 -4.62 -7.80 15.98
N LYS A 75 -4.19 -6.69 15.40
CA LYS A 75 -5.08 -5.84 14.60
C LYS A 75 -5.19 -6.39 13.17
N LEU A 76 -6.41 -6.45 12.66
CA LEU A 76 -6.64 -6.90 11.29
C LEU A 76 -6.10 -5.86 10.30
N MET A 77 -5.47 -6.36 9.25
CA MET A 77 -5.00 -5.52 8.14
C MET A 77 -5.44 -6.16 6.82
N ALA A 78 -5.80 -5.32 5.86
CA ALA A 78 -6.05 -5.77 4.50
C ALA A 78 -4.85 -5.40 3.63
N ILE A 79 -4.35 -6.36 2.88
CA ILE A 79 -3.24 -6.16 1.96
C ILE A 79 -3.78 -6.26 0.54
N HIS A 80 -3.69 -5.17 -0.20
CA HIS A 80 -4.22 -5.07 -1.56
C HIS A 80 -3.08 -5.19 -2.55
N THR A 81 -3.14 -6.19 -3.42
CA THR A 81 -2.18 -6.27 -4.52
C THR A 81 -2.63 -5.36 -5.64
N LEU A 82 -1.68 -4.77 -6.32
CA LEU A 82 -1.93 -3.76 -7.34
C LEU A 82 -1.31 -4.15 -8.66
N ASP A 83 -1.87 -3.61 -9.74
CA ASP A 83 -1.27 -3.67 -11.07
C ASP A 83 -0.99 -2.25 -11.59
N ALA A 84 -0.54 -2.14 -12.83
CA ALA A 84 -0.17 -0.86 -13.39
C ALA A 84 -1.35 0.13 -13.47
N ASP A 85 -2.58 -0.37 -13.55
CA ASP A 85 -3.76 0.48 -13.62
C ASP A 85 -4.12 1.09 -12.26
N ASN A 86 -3.54 0.58 -11.18
CA ASN A 86 -3.76 1.07 -9.84
C ASN A 86 -2.76 2.14 -9.39
N LEU A 87 -1.95 2.66 -10.31
CA LEU A 87 -0.96 3.69 -9.97
C LEU A 87 -1.59 4.91 -9.28
N PRO A 88 -2.70 5.47 -9.76
CA PRO A 88 -3.31 6.60 -9.07
C PRO A 88 -3.69 6.30 -7.62
N LEU A 89 -4.19 5.10 -7.37
CA LEU A 89 -4.53 4.67 -6.01
C LEU A 89 -3.29 4.54 -5.14
N ALA A 90 -2.23 3.95 -5.68
CA ALA A 90 -0.96 3.83 -4.95
C ALA A 90 -0.39 5.20 -4.58
N GLN A 91 -0.48 6.16 -5.47
CA GLN A 91 -0.01 7.52 -5.22
C GLN A 91 -0.86 8.22 -4.16
N GLN A 92 -2.16 7.99 -4.19
CA GLN A 92 -3.09 8.57 -3.21
C GLN A 92 -2.74 8.10 -1.80
N LEU A 93 -2.52 6.81 -1.62
CA LEU A 93 -2.20 6.23 -0.31
C LEU A 93 -0.77 6.55 0.15
N ALA A 94 0.09 6.98 -0.76
CA ALA A 94 1.43 7.47 -0.42
C ALA A 94 1.44 8.97 -0.11
N GLY A 95 0.36 9.68 -0.39
CA GLY A 95 0.24 11.10 -0.19
C GLY A 95 -0.11 11.50 1.25
N SER A 96 -0.65 12.70 1.40
CA SER A 96 -1.03 13.21 2.71
C SER A 96 -2.13 12.35 3.33
N ARG A 97 -2.10 12.22 4.64
CA ARG A 97 -3.06 11.37 5.38
C ARG A 97 -4.51 11.74 5.08
N GLU A 98 -4.79 13.03 4.97
CA GLU A 98 -6.15 13.54 4.76
C GLU A 98 -6.73 13.17 3.40
N SER A 99 -5.88 12.88 2.42
CA SER A 99 -6.32 12.57 1.05
C SER A 99 -6.38 11.08 0.75
N ARG A 100 -6.03 10.22 1.71
CA ARG A 100 -5.92 8.78 1.45
C ARG A 100 -7.26 8.08 1.33
N PHE A 101 -8.24 8.49 2.13
CA PHE A 101 -9.56 7.87 2.16
C PHE A 101 -10.62 8.88 1.75
N ILE A 102 -11.16 8.70 0.56
CA ILE A 102 -12.17 9.57 -0.03
C ILE A 102 -13.49 8.81 -0.03
N ASP A 103 -14.54 9.43 0.49
CA ASP A 103 -15.86 8.82 0.57
C ASP A 103 -16.30 8.30 -0.80
N GLY A 104 -16.80 7.07 -0.82
CA GLY A 104 -17.25 6.42 -2.05
C GLY A 104 -16.17 5.66 -2.80
N GLU A 105 -14.90 5.83 -2.45
CA GLU A 105 -13.80 5.11 -3.08
C GLU A 105 -13.40 3.83 -2.35
N PHE A 106 -13.81 3.68 -1.10
CA PHE A 106 -13.49 2.49 -0.31
C PHE A 106 -14.73 1.97 0.40
N GLU A 107 -14.66 0.72 0.83
CA GLU A 107 -15.71 0.08 1.61
C GLU A 107 -15.16 -0.39 2.94
N ILE A 108 -16.07 -0.75 3.85
CA ILE A 108 -15.72 -1.21 5.19
C ILE A 108 -15.96 -2.71 5.26
N GLY A 109 -14.92 -3.45 5.61
CA GLY A 109 -14.95 -4.89 5.78
C GLY A 109 -14.95 -5.32 7.25
N PRO A 110 -14.50 -6.55 7.52
CA PRO A 110 -14.46 -7.08 8.89
C PRO A 110 -13.65 -6.19 9.82
N GLU A 111 -14.12 -6.06 11.06
CA GLU A 111 -13.46 -5.26 12.11
C GLU A 111 -13.24 -3.81 11.70
N ASN A 112 -14.15 -3.29 10.86
CA ASN A 112 -14.09 -1.93 10.31
C ASN A 112 -12.87 -1.66 9.42
N THR A 113 -12.21 -2.70 8.95
CA THR A 113 -11.03 -2.54 8.08
C THR A 113 -11.47 -2.03 6.71
N PRO A 114 -10.94 -0.89 6.24
CA PRO A 114 -11.31 -0.38 4.92
C PRO A 114 -10.64 -1.18 3.81
N TYR A 115 -11.29 -1.25 2.66
CA TYR A 115 -10.69 -1.88 1.48
C TYR A 115 -11.12 -1.19 0.19
N PHE A 116 -10.29 -1.32 -0.83
CA PHE A 116 -10.49 -0.69 -2.13
C PHE A 116 -10.80 -1.77 -3.16
N LYS A 117 -12.00 -1.74 -3.74
CA LYS A 117 -12.41 -2.70 -4.75
C LYS A 117 -11.64 -2.59 -6.06
N LEU A 118 -11.03 -1.44 -6.31
CA LEU A 118 -10.26 -1.22 -7.53
C LEU A 118 -8.94 -2.00 -7.56
N ALA A 119 -8.48 -2.50 -6.42
CA ALA A 119 -7.24 -3.28 -6.36
C ALA A 119 -7.42 -4.63 -7.06
N SER A 120 -6.30 -5.19 -7.54
CA SER A 120 -6.32 -6.47 -8.25
C SER A 120 -6.77 -7.63 -7.37
N SER A 121 -6.37 -7.61 -6.09
CA SER A 121 -6.84 -8.56 -5.09
C SER A 121 -6.60 -8.02 -3.69
N ILE A 122 -7.32 -8.58 -2.77
CA ILE A 122 -7.27 -8.14 -1.38
C ILE A 122 -7.05 -9.34 -0.48
#